data_0ec2f18f55e36320804b4fa0ada28b70
#
_entry.id   0ec2f18f55e36320804b4fa0ada28b70
#
_cell.length_a   1.000
_cell.length_b   1.000
_cell.length_c   1.000
_cell.angle_alpha   90.00
_cell.angle_beta   90.00
_cell.angle_gamma   90.00
#
_symmetry.space_group_name_H-M   'P 1'
#
loop_
_entity.id
_entity.type
_entity.pdbx_description
1 polymer ?
#
loop_
_entity_poly.entity_id
_entity_poly.type
_entity_poly.pdbx_seq_one_letter_code
_entity_poly.pdbx_strand_id
1 'polypeptide(L)'
;TLCLNVTPTSIECQVANACLSPKGEFEYLQIDAPTPQALLSEIEKCWHRHRKLWPDRTINLALAIHGQVDPVTGVSQTMPQAPWATPIEVKYLLEEKLGIRVMVDNDCVMLALAEKWQNNSQVRDFCVINVDYGIGSSFVINEQIYRGSLYGRGQIGHTIVNPDGVVCDCGRYGCLETVASLSALKKQARVWLKSQPVNTQLNPEKLTTARSEEH
;
A
#
# COMPACT_ATOMS: atom_id res chain seq x y z
N THR A 1 4.15 9.83 15.62
CA THR A 1 4.58 9.09 14.45
C THR A 1 3.82 9.59 13.23
N LEU A 2 4.50 9.86 12.14
CA LEU A 2 3.88 10.04 10.84
C LEU A 2 3.70 8.66 10.21
N CYS A 3 2.47 8.32 9.89
CA CYS A 3 2.10 7.06 9.26
C CYS A 3 1.83 7.33 7.78
N LEU A 4 2.49 6.58 6.90
CA LEU A 4 2.33 6.69 5.46
C LEU A 4 1.90 5.34 4.88
N ASN A 5 0.89 5.36 4.01
CA ASN A 5 0.60 4.25 3.11
C ASN A 5 1.11 4.64 1.72
N VAL A 6 2.04 3.84 1.19
CA VAL A 6 2.86 4.19 0.03
C VAL A 6 2.64 3.21 -1.10
N THR A 7 2.20 3.75 -2.23
CA THR A 7 2.12 3.05 -3.52
C THR A 7 3.03 3.74 -4.54
N PRO A 8 3.25 3.17 -5.73
CA PRO A 8 4.03 3.85 -6.78
C PRO A 8 3.46 5.20 -7.24
N THR A 9 2.17 5.43 -7.02
CA THR A 9 1.44 6.59 -7.57
C THR A 9 0.79 7.47 -6.52
N SER A 10 0.83 7.06 -5.23
CA SER A 10 0.18 7.82 -4.15
C SER A 10 0.86 7.62 -2.80
N ILE A 11 0.75 8.63 -1.96
CA ILE A 11 1.09 8.57 -0.54
C ILE A 11 -0.11 9.08 0.25
N GLU A 12 -0.57 8.28 1.20
CA GLU A 12 -1.54 8.69 2.21
C GLU A 12 -0.82 8.97 3.51
N CYS A 13 -1.13 10.07 4.15
CA CYS A 13 -0.41 10.52 5.34
C CYS A 13 -1.37 10.80 6.49
N GLN A 14 -1.02 10.31 7.67
CA GLN A 14 -1.70 10.65 8.92
C GLN A 14 -0.70 10.70 10.07
N VAL A 15 -0.68 11.76 10.85
CA VAL A 15 0.05 11.77 12.12
C VAL A 15 -0.77 11.05 13.17
N ALA A 16 -0.15 10.18 13.95
CA ALA A 16 -0.77 9.52 15.09
C ALA A 16 0.07 9.68 16.37
N ASN A 17 -0.60 9.73 17.53
CA ASN A 17 0.06 9.68 18.82
C ASN A 17 0.42 8.24 19.23
N ALA A 18 0.94 8.06 20.46
CA ALA A 18 1.33 6.74 20.97
C ALA A 18 0.13 5.79 21.20
N CYS A 19 -1.07 6.32 21.31
CA CYS A 19 -2.32 5.54 21.42
C CYS A 19 -2.99 5.31 20.05
N LEU A 20 -2.27 5.51 18.95
CA LEU A 20 -2.74 5.41 17.57
C LEU A 20 -3.92 6.35 17.23
N SER A 21 -4.22 7.34 18.09
CA SER A 21 -5.25 8.33 17.78
C SER A 21 -4.71 9.32 16.74
N PRO A 22 -5.47 9.60 15.67
CA PRO A 22 -5.06 10.54 14.64
C PRO A 22 -4.89 11.95 15.20
N LYS A 23 -3.94 12.70 14.65
CA LYS A 23 -3.63 14.08 14.97
C LYS A 23 -3.41 14.86 13.68
N GLY A 24 -4.11 15.98 13.53
CA GLY A 24 -4.12 16.74 12.29
C GLY A 24 -5.00 16.11 11.22
N GLU A 25 -4.90 16.62 10.02
CA GLU A 25 -5.69 16.18 8.88
C GLU A 25 -5.07 14.99 8.18
N PHE A 26 -5.91 14.15 7.59
CA PHE A 26 -5.51 13.11 6.65
C PHE A 26 -5.18 13.77 5.31
N GLU A 27 -4.07 13.39 4.71
CA GLU A 27 -3.66 13.87 3.39
C GLU A 27 -3.55 12.70 2.40
N TYR A 28 -4.05 12.93 1.21
CA TYR A 28 -3.82 12.09 0.03
C TYR A 28 -2.99 12.85 -0.99
N LEU A 29 -1.85 12.30 -1.36
CA LEU A 29 -0.92 12.88 -2.32
C LEU A 29 -0.84 11.98 -3.54
N GLN A 30 -1.21 12.50 -4.69
CA GLN A 30 -0.87 11.89 -5.96
C GLN A 30 0.61 12.16 -6.22
N ILE A 31 1.38 11.12 -6.50
CA ILE A 31 2.81 11.23 -6.81
C ILE A 31 3.12 10.62 -8.17
N ASP A 32 4.26 11.02 -8.74
CA ASP A 32 4.90 10.36 -9.86
C ASP A 32 6.31 9.97 -9.43
N ALA A 33 6.52 8.68 -9.26
CA ALA A 33 7.78 8.14 -8.80
C ALA A 33 8.38 7.17 -9.85
N PRO A 34 8.99 7.70 -10.92
CA PRO A 34 9.55 6.88 -11.99
C PRO A 34 10.82 6.11 -11.57
N THR A 35 11.38 6.43 -10.40
CA THR A 35 12.56 5.77 -9.83
C THR A 35 12.41 5.58 -8.33
N PRO A 36 13.15 4.62 -7.72
CA PRO A 36 13.21 4.47 -6.27
C PRO A 36 13.58 5.77 -5.54
N GLN A 37 14.52 6.53 -6.10
CA GLN A 37 14.96 7.80 -5.52
C GLN A 37 13.87 8.86 -5.54
N ALA A 38 13.06 8.90 -6.60
CA ALA A 38 11.90 9.79 -6.66
C ALA A 38 10.88 9.45 -5.57
N LEU A 39 10.57 8.16 -5.34
CA LEU A 39 9.71 7.74 -4.26
C LEU A 39 10.23 8.17 -2.89
N LEU A 40 11.50 7.90 -2.59
CA LEU A 40 12.12 8.31 -1.33
C LEU A 40 12.06 9.84 -1.15
N SER A 41 12.29 10.59 -2.22
CA SER A 41 12.20 12.07 -2.19
C SER A 41 10.78 12.55 -1.86
N GLU A 42 9.73 11.90 -2.39
CA GLU A 42 8.34 12.26 -2.04
C GLU A 42 8.01 11.93 -0.58
N ILE A 43 8.49 10.80 -0.05
CA ILE A 43 8.36 10.45 1.37
C ILE A 43 9.06 11.49 2.26
N GLU A 44 10.28 11.91 1.90
CA GLU A 44 11.02 12.95 2.61
C GLU A 44 10.30 14.29 2.61
N LYS A 45 9.79 14.73 1.47
CA LYS A 45 9.01 15.96 1.36
C LYS A 45 7.77 15.91 2.25
N CYS A 46 7.07 14.77 2.29
CA CYS A 46 5.94 14.55 3.16
C CYS A 46 6.35 14.69 4.63
N TRP A 47 7.44 14.02 5.03
CA TRP A 47 7.94 14.11 6.41
C TRP A 47 8.35 15.53 6.80
N HIS A 48 9.12 16.23 5.96
CA HIS A 48 9.55 17.61 6.23
C HIS A 48 8.38 18.58 6.39
N ARG A 49 7.30 18.42 5.60
CA ARG A 49 6.08 19.21 5.71
C ARG A 49 5.42 19.00 7.07
N HIS A 50 5.24 17.76 7.48
CA HIS A 50 4.62 17.43 8.78
C HIS A 50 5.53 17.81 9.96
N ARG A 51 6.86 17.67 9.81
CA ARG A 51 7.82 18.09 10.85
C ARG A 51 7.72 19.56 11.18
N LYS A 52 7.43 20.42 10.20
CA LYS A 52 7.23 21.85 10.41
C LYS A 52 5.98 22.17 11.23
N LEU A 53 4.96 21.37 11.16
CA LEU A 53 3.72 21.54 11.93
C LEU A 53 3.90 21.18 13.43
N TRP A 54 4.95 20.42 13.75
CA TRP A 54 5.23 19.93 15.10
C TRP A 54 6.69 20.19 15.51
N PRO A 55 7.12 21.47 15.62
CA PRO A 55 8.53 21.84 15.76
C PRO A 55 9.18 21.32 17.04
N ASP A 56 8.43 21.21 18.14
CA ASP A 56 8.94 20.81 19.45
C ASP A 56 8.88 19.29 19.71
N ARG A 57 8.58 18.47 18.68
CA ARG A 57 8.39 17.03 18.83
C ARG A 57 9.21 16.25 17.80
N THR A 58 9.81 15.16 18.25
CA THR A 58 10.36 14.18 17.33
C THR A 58 9.24 13.41 16.65
N ILE A 59 9.22 13.41 15.32
CA ILE A 59 8.26 12.65 14.52
C ILE A 59 8.99 11.49 13.87
N ASN A 60 8.76 10.28 14.37
CA ASN A 60 9.20 9.04 13.73
C ASN A 60 8.30 8.72 12.52
N LEU A 61 8.77 7.83 11.66
CA LEU A 61 8.10 7.45 10.43
C LEU A 61 7.69 5.98 10.48
N ALA A 62 6.45 5.70 10.10
CA ALA A 62 5.94 4.34 9.90
C ALA A 62 5.37 4.23 8.49
N LEU A 63 5.88 3.27 7.72
CA LEU A 63 5.56 3.09 6.31
C LEU A 63 4.85 1.75 6.10
N ALA A 64 3.64 1.79 5.58
CA ALA A 64 2.97 0.68 4.94
C ALA A 64 3.32 0.74 3.45
N ILE A 65 4.01 -0.26 2.93
CA ILE A 65 4.48 -0.29 1.53
C ILE A 65 3.76 -1.41 0.79
N HIS A 66 3.24 -1.07 -0.39
CA HIS A 66 2.65 -2.04 -1.29
C HIS A 66 3.70 -3.01 -1.83
N GLY A 67 3.42 -4.32 -1.78
CA GLY A 67 4.31 -5.37 -2.26
C GLY A 67 5.03 -6.14 -1.16
N GLN A 68 6.16 -6.76 -1.50
CA GLN A 68 6.90 -7.61 -0.57
C GLN A 68 7.95 -6.79 0.20
N VAL A 69 7.86 -6.83 1.53
CA VAL A 69 8.76 -6.10 2.43
C VAL A 69 9.37 -7.05 3.45
N ASP A 70 10.65 -6.92 3.68
CA ASP A 70 11.33 -7.49 4.85
C ASP A 70 11.25 -6.47 6.01
N PRO A 71 10.45 -6.70 7.04
CA PRO A 71 10.27 -5.73 8.12
C PRO A 71 11.46 -5.64 9.07
N VAL A 72 12.38 -6.62 9.05
CA VAL A 72 13.58 -6.61 9.89
C VAL A 72 14.60 -5.64 9.32
N THR A 73 14.93 -5.80 8.05
CA THR A 73 15.88 -4.92 7.34
C THR A 73 15.21 -3.64 6.83
N GLY A 74 13.88 -3.63 6.66
CA GLY A 74 13.13 -2.53 6.06
C GLY A 74 13.38 -2.39 4.55
N VAL A 75 13.71 -3.50 3.89
CA VAL A 75 13.91 -3.56 2.44
C VAL A 75 12.59 -3.87 1.75
N SER A 76 12.17 -3.00 0.84
CA SER A 76 11.12 -3.30 -0.13
C SER A 76 11.72 -4.15 -1.24
N GLN A 77 11.39 -5.43 -1.26
CA GLN A 77 11.91 -6.41 -2.22
C GLN A 77 11.28 -6.23 -3.60
N THR A 78 9.98 -6.01 -3.61
CA THR A 78 9.19 -5.74 -4.82
C THR A 78 8.11 -4.73 -4.51
N MET A 79 7.85 -3.86 -5.47
CA MET A 79 6.69 -2.97 -5.44
C MET A 79 5.93 -3.15 -6.76
N PRO A 80 4.83 -3.92 -6.77
CA PRO A 80 4.03 -4.13 -7.96
C PRO A 80 3.63 -2.81 -8.61
N GLN A 81 3.62 -2.80 -9.94
CA GLN A 81 3.25 -1.64 -10.77
C GLN A 81 4.19 -0.43 -10.63
N ALA A 82 5.28 -0.54 -9.89
CA ALA A 82 6.35 0.43 -9.97
C ALA A 82 7.11 0.26 -11.30
N PRO A 83 7.59 1.36 -11.90
CA PRO A 83 8.34 1.29 -13.15
C PRO A 83 9.76 0.74 -12.98
N TRP A 84 10.15 0.36 -11.77
CA TRP A 84 11.44 -0.28 -11.46
C TRP A 84 11.24 -1.66 -10.84
N ALA A 85 12.24 -2.54 -10.97
CA ALA A 85 12.22 -3.92 -10.46
C ALA A 85 13.29 -4.20 -9.40
N THR A 86 13.98 -3.16 -8.91
CA THR A 86 15.09 -3.31 -7.94
C THR A 86 14.60 -3.19 -6.50
N PRO A 87 15.16 -3.97 -5.56
CA PRO A 87 14.93 -3.77 -4.13
C PRO A 87 15.37 -2.38 -3.66
N ILE A 88 14.69 -1.84 -2.65
CA ILE A 88 14.99 -0.53 -2.05
C ILE A 88 15.22 -0.73 -0.55
N GLU A 89 16.35 -0.25 -0.04
CA GLU A 89 16.68 -0.21 1.39
C GLU A 89 15.99 0.99 2.08
N VAL A 90 14.66 0.98 2.07
CA VAL A 90 13.82 2.13 2.45
C VAL A 90 14.15 2.62 3.85
N LYS A 91 14.22 1.70 4.82
CA LYS A 91 14.50 2.03 6.22
C LYS A 91 15.86 2.69 6.36
N TYR A 92 16.91 2.05 5.86
CA TYR A 92 18.28 2.53 5.99
C TYR A 92 18.44 3.92 5.37
N LEU A 93 17.97 4.10 4.13
CA LEU A 93 18.13 5.35 3.40
C LEU A 93 17.38 6.52 4.05
N LEU A 94 16.18 6.28 4.60
CA LEU A 94 15.42 7.31 5.28
C LEU A 94 15.95 7.59 6.70
N GLU A 95 16.39 6.58 7.45
CA GLU A 95 17.02 6.77 8.76
C GLU A 95 18.33 7.57 8.66
N GLU A 96 19.19 7.23 7.67
CA GLU A 96 20.43 7.95 7.41
C GLU A 96 20.18 9.44 7.08
N LYS A 97 19.18 9.68 6.23
CA LYS A 97 18.91 11.04 5.73
C LYS A 97 18.14 11.92 6.70
N LEU A 98 17.20 11.36 7.44
CA LEU A 98 16.30 12.12 8.31
C LEU A 98 16.73 12.14 9.80
N GLY A 99 17.63 11.24 10.20
CA GLY A 99 18.10 11.13 11.59
C GLY A 99 17.00 10.72 12.57
N ILE A 100 16.01 9.94 12.11
CA ILE A 100 14.86 9.48 12.89
C ILE A 100 14.72 7.97 12.83
N ARG A 101 13.87 7.39 13.68
CA ARG A 101 13.50 5.98 13.56
C ARG A 101 12.46 5.81 12.45
N VAL A 102 12.70 4.82 11.59
CA VAL A 102 11.80 4.42 10.50
C VAL A 102 11.36 2.97 10.68
N MET A 103 10.06 2.72 10.63
CA MET A 103 9.46 1.39 10.59
C MET A 103 8.85 1.17 9.22
N VAL A 104 9.09 0.01 8.64
CA VAL A 104 8.60 -0.34 7.30
C VAL A 104 8.00 -1.73 7.36
N ASP A 105 6.81 -1.91 6.82
CA ASP A 105 6.17 -3.21 6.65
C ASP A 105 5.24 -3.21 5.43
N ASN A 106 4.75 -4.39 5.06
CA ASN A 106 3.76 -4.53 4.01
C ASN A 106 2.40 -3.92 4.43
N ASP A 107 1.68 -3.33 3.48
CA ASP A 107 0.38 -2.69 3.66
C ASP A 107 -0.68 -3.62 4.28
N CYS A 108 -0.82 -4.86 3.79
CA CYS A 108 -1.77 -5.83 4.35
C CYS A 108 -1.40 -6.28 5.77
N VAL A 109 -0.10 -6.34 6.08
CA VAL A 109 0.38 -6.62 7.44
C VAL A 109 0.02 -5.49 8.38
N MET A 110 0.19 -4.24 7.96
CA MET A 110 -0.18 -3.08 8.76
C MET A 110 -1.70 -3.01 9.01
N LEU A 111 -2.52 -3.36 8.01
CA LEU A 111 -3.98 -3.51 8.19
C LEU A 111 -4.32 -4.58 9.23
N ALA A 112 -3.68 -5.74 9.16
CA ALA A 112 -3.91 -6.82 10.13
C ALA A 112 -3.46 -6.43 11.55
N LEU A 113 -2.38 -5.68 11.70
CA LEU A 113 -1.96 -5.14 12.98
C LEU A 113 -2.95 -4.11 13.53
N ALA A 114 -3.49 -3.25 12.68
CA ALA A 114 -4.52 -2.28 13.06
C ALA A 114 -5.80 -2.96 13.52
N GLU A 115 -6.27 -3.97 12.80
CA GLU A 115 -7.44 -4.78 13.14
C GLU A 115 -7.25 -5.48 14.49
N LYS A 116 -6.08 -6.11 14.68
CA LYS A 116 -5.73 -6.74 15.96
C LYS A 116 -5.76 -5.75 17.11
N TRP A 117 -5.25 -4.54 16.90
CA TRP A 117 -5.22 -3.50 17.93
C TRP A 117 -6.62 -2.99 18.31
N GLN A 118 -7.48 -2.74 17.31
CA GLN A 118 -8.83 -2.20 17.51
C GLN A 118 -9.75 -3.19 18.22
N ASN A 119 -9.67 -4.46 17.84
CA ASN A 119 -10.54 -5.51 18.37
C ASN A 119 -10.15 -6.06 19.75
N ASN A 120 -9.18 -5.44 20.42
CA ASN A 120 -8.75 -5.84 21.77
C ASN A 120 -8.44 -7.34 21.89
N SER A 121 -7.93 -7.95 20.84
CA SER A 121 -7.53 -9.37 20.79
C SER A 121 -8.65 -10.39 21.08
N GLN A 122 -9.92 -10.05 20.86
CA GLN A 122 -11.02 -11.00 21.04
C GLN A 122 -11.00 -12.12 19.99
N VAL A 123 -10.45 -11.84 18.80
CA VAL A 123 -10.29 -12.82 17.71
C VAL A 123 -8.81 -13.16 17.59
N ARG A 124 -8.47 -14.41 17.90
CA ARG A 124 -7.07 -14.89 17.89
C ARG A 124 -6.56 -15.21 16.50
N ASP A 125 -7.45 -15.69 15.65
CA ASP A 125 -7.13 -16.15 14.30
C ASP A 125 -8.06 -15.44 13.30
N PHE A 126 -7.48 -14.71 12.37
CA PHE A 126 -8.23 -14.03 11.32
C PHE A 126 -7.35 -13.76 10.08
N CYS A 127 -8.02 -13.41 9.01
CA CYS A 127 -7.37 -12.96 7.78
C CYS A 127 -7.91 -11.58 7.39
N VAL A 128 -7.01 -10.70 7.02
CA VAL A 128 -7.35 -9.45 6.33
C VAL A 128 -7.12 -9.65 4.84
N ILE A 129 -8.10 -9.29 4.03
CA ILE A 129 -8.00 -9.26 2.57
C ILE A 129 -8.16 -7.80 2.16
N ASN A 130 -7.13 -7.28 1.52
CA ASN A 130 -7.13 -5.94 0.95
C ASN A 130 -7.38 -6.02 -0.56
N VAL A 131 -8.50 -5.45 -1.01
CA VAL A 131 -8.84 -5.31 -2.42
C VAL A 131 -8.77 -3.83 -2.76
N ASP A 132 -7.63 -3.43 -3.30
CA ASP A 132 -7.38 -2.05 -3.72
C ASP A 132 -6.73 -2.07 -5.11
N TYR A 133 -5.68 -1.32 -5.31
CA TYR A 133 -4.92 -1.28 -6.55
C TYR A 133 -4.50 -2.68 -7.01
N GLY A 134 -4.02 -3.50 -6.07
CA GLY A 134 -3.83 -4.93 -6.17
C GLY A 134 -4.74 -5.71 -5.23
N ILE A 135 -4.46 -7.00 -5.04
CA ILE A 135 -5.12 -7.87 -4.07
C ILE A 135 -4.06 -8.53 -3.21
N GLY A 136 -4.10 -8.23 -1.93
CA GLY A 136 -3.21 -8.83 -0.93
C GLY A 136 -3.97 -9.39 0.27
N SER A 137 -3.27 -10.10 1.12
CA SER A 137 -3.81 -10.52 2.41
C SER A 137 -2.75 -10.63 3.48
N SER A 138 -3.18 -10.65 4.73
CA SER A 138 -2.35 -10.98 5.87
C SER A 138 -3.11 -11.90 6.81
N PHE A 139 -2.40 -12.87 7.40
CA PHE A 139 -2.97 -13.86 8.30
C PHE A 139 -2.45 -13.62 9.70
N VAL A 140 -3.35 -13.63 10.68
CA VAL A 140 -3.05 -13.68 12.10
C VAL A 140 -3.42 -15.06 12.60
N ILE A 141 -2.46 -15.77 13.21
CA ILE A 141 -2.63 -17.13 13.73
C ILE A 141 -2.07 -17.15 15.15
N ASN A 142 -2.87 -17.60 16.11
CA ASN A 142 -2.52 -17.53 17.52
C ASN A 142 -2.06 -16.12 17.97
N GLU A 143 -2.79 -15.10 17.56
CA GLU A 143 -2.51 -13.69 17.84
C GLU A 143 -1.20 -13.16 17.24
N GLN A 144 -0.57 -13.88 16.35
CA GLN A 144 0.69 -13.47 15.71
C GLN A 144 0.52 -13.37 14.20
N ILE A 145 1.16 -12.34 13.61
CA ILE A 145 1.23 -12.19 12.15
C ILE A 145 2.02 -13.36 11.56
N TYR A 146 1.37 -14.11 10.67
CA TYR A 146 2.02 -15.21 9.95
C TYR A 146 2.79 -14.69 8.74
N ARG A 147 4.09 -14.51 8.88
CA ARG A 147 4.94 -13.91 7.84
C ARG A 147 5.55 -14.93 6.87
N GLY A 148 5.60 -16.22 7.26
CA GLY A 148 6.35 -17.23 6.51
C GLY A 148 7.87 -16.98 6.53
N SER A 149 8.61 -17.84 5.82
CA SER A 149 10.08 -17.81 5.83
C SER A 149 10.72 -16.68 5.02
N LEU A 150 10.00 -16.14 4.04
CA LEU A 150 10.51 -15.11 3.10
C LEU A 150 9.65 -13.84 3.08
N TYR A 151 8.87 -13.59 4.12
CA TYR A 151 7.96 -12.43 4.22
C TYR A 151 7.00 -12.25 3.02
N GLY A 152 6.84 -13.29 2.18
CA GLY A 152 6.03 -13.28 0.97
C GLY A 152 4.67 -13.98 1.14
N ARG A 153 4.20 -14.20 2.37
CA ARG A 153 2.88 -14.81 2.61
C ARG A 153 1.77 -13.79 2.43
N GLY A 154 0.60 -14.27 2.06
CA GLY A 154 -0.56 -13.39 1.81
C GLY A 154 -0.72 -12.91 0.36
N GLN A 155 0.07 -13.43 -0.56
CA GLN A 155 0.03 -13.07 -1.99
C GLN A 155 -1.16 -13.75 -2.72
N ILE A 156 -2.38 -13.68 -2.13
CA ILE A 156 -3.58 -14.34 -2.69
C ILE A 156 -4.00 -13.77 -4.04
N GLY A 157 -3.69 -12.49 -4.30
CA GLY A 157 -3.93 -11.84 -5.58
C GLY A 157 -3.25 -12.54 -6.76
N HIS A 158 -2.17 -13.29 -6.48
CA HIS A 158 -1.45 -14.05 -7.48
C HIS A 158 -1.90 -15.52 -7.59
N THR A 159 -3.01 -15.91 -6.97
CA THR A 159 -3.67 -17.20 -7.24
C THR A 159 -4.20 -17.20 -8.67
N ILE A 160 -3.87 -18.24 -9.44
CA ILE A 160 -4.36 -18.36 -10.83
C ILE A 160 -5.82 -18.78 -10.79
N VAL A 161 -6.71 -17.92 -11.29
CA VAL A 161 -8.17 -18.14 -11.38
C VAL A 161 -8.63 -18.32 -12.83
N ASN A 162 -7.83 -17.89 -13.80
CA ASN A 162 -8.10 -18.07 -15.22
C ASN A 162 -6.78 -18.33 -15.97
N PRO A 163 -6.40 -19.58 -16.20
CA PRO A 163 -5.12 -19.92 -16.86
C PRO A 163 -4.93 -19.29 -18.24
N ASP A 164 -6.03 -19.00 -18.95
CA ASP A 164 -6.04 -18.35 -20.27
C ASP A 164 -6.21 -16.82 -20.16
N GLY A 165 -6.10 -16.27 -18.96
CA GLY A 165 -6.27 -14.85 -18.69
C GLY A 165 -5.08 -13.99 -19.11
N VAL A 166 -5.16 -12.70 -18.79
CA VAL A 166 -4.09 -11.74 -19.11
C VAL A 166 -2.84 -11.98 -18.25
N VAL A 167 -1.69 -11.53 -18.76
CA VAL A 167 -0.44 -11.57 -17.98
C VAL A 167 -0.54 -10.66 -16.76
N CYS A 168 -0.08 -11.16 -15.63
CA CYS A 168 0.08 -10.41 -14.38
C CYS A 168 1.51 -9.87 -14.25
N ASP A 169 1.69 -8.78 -13.50
CA ASP A 169 3.01 -8.20 -13.22
C ASP A 169 3.98 -9.18 -12.53
N CYS A 170 3.46 -10.23 -11.89
CA CYS A 170 4.27 -11.33 -11.36
C CYS A 170 4.81 -12.31 -12.43
N GLY A 171 4.52 -12.09 -13.72
CA GLY A 171 4.92 -12.91 -14.86
C GLY A 171 4.03 -14.12 -15.14
N ARG A 172 3.03 -14.42 -14.30
CA ARG A 172 2.06 -15.51 -14.52
C ARG A 172 0.81 -15.00 -15.23
N TYR A 173 0.02 -15.91 -15.78
CA TYR A 173 -1.24 -15.59 -16.44
C TYR A 173 -2.44 -15.82 -15.53
N GLY A 174 -3.45 -14.96 -15.64
CA GLY A 174 -4.76 -15.14 -15.03
C GLY A 174 -4.82 -15.13 -13.52
N CYS A 175 -3.94 -14.36 -12.88
CA CYS A 175 -4.00 -14.11 -11.45
C CYS A 175 -5.31 -13.43 -11.04
N LEU A 176 -5.82 -13.71 -9.83
CA LEU A 176 -6.99 -13.08 -9.25
C LEU A 176 -6.93 -11.55 -9.34
N GLU A 177 -5.78 -10.97 -9.08
CA GLU A 177 -5.53 -9.53 -9.16
C GLU A 177 -5.82 -8.95 -10.54
N THR A 178 -5.53 -9.70 -11.62
CA THR A 178 -5.80 -9.24 -13.00
C THR A 178 -7.28 -9.23 -13.36
N VAL A 179 -8.13 -9.79 -12.51
CA VAL A 179 -9.59 -9.91 -12.74
C VAL A 179 -10.38 -9.03 -11.77
N ALA A 180 -10.00 -9.01 -10.49
CA ALA A 180 -10.83 -8.52 -9.40
C ALA A 180 -10.26 -7.33 -8.63
N SER A 181 -9.04 -6.85 -8.94
CA SER A 181 -8.49 -5.63 -8.32
C SER A 181 -9.18 -4.37 -8.85
N LEU A 182 -9.07 -3.26 -8.13
CA LEU A 182 -9.57 -1.96 -8.61
C LEU A 182 -8.90 -1.53 -9.91
N SER A 183 -7.61 -1.82 -10.09
CA SER A 183 -6.90 -1.55 -11.34
C SER A 183 -7.47 -2.37 -12.49
N ALA A 184 -7.77 -3.65 -12.27
CA ALA A 184 -8.38 -4.53 -13.25
C ALA A 184 -9.80 -4.07 -13.62
N LEU A 185 -10.62 -3.72 -12.61
CA LEU A 185 -11.96 -3.21 -12.82
C LEU A 185 -11.98 -1.90 -13.61
N LYS A 186 -11.07 -0.96 -13.30
CA LYS A 186 -10.90 0.28 -14.08
C LYS A 186 -10.55 -0.02 -15.53
N LYS A 187 -9.64 -0.96 -15.77
CA LYS A 187 -9.22 -1.35 -17.13
C LYS A 187 -10.40 -1.96 -17.90
N GLN A 188 -11.15 -2.87 -17.27
CA GLN A 188 -12.33 -3.49 -17.87
C GLN A 188 -13.43 -2.46 -18.17
N ALA A 189 -13.71 -1.56 -17.22
CA ALA A 189 -14.68 -0.49 -17.41
C ALA A 189 -14.31 0.45 -18.56
N ARG A 190 -13.02 0.80 -18.70
CA ARG A 190 -12.54 1.61 -19.83
C ARG A 190 -12.73 0.90 -21.18
N VAL A 191 -12.44 -0.40 -21.26
CA VAL A 191 -12.65 -1.20 -22.48
C VAL A 191 -14.12 -1.25 -22.81
N TRP A 192 -14.96 -1.52 -21.84
CA TRP A 192 -16.40 -1.58 -22.01
C TRP A 192 -16.99 -0.24 -22.48
N LEU A 193 -16.62 0.88 -21.86
CA LEU A 193 -17.08 2.22 -22.27
C LEU A 193 -16.67 2.57 -23.71
N LYS A 194 -15.47 2.19 -24.13
CA LYS A 194 -15.02 2.40 -25.52
C LYS A 194 -15.82 1.59 -26.53
N SER A 195 -16.43 0.47 -26.13
CA SER A 195 -17.28 -0.37 -26.99
C SER A 195 -18.74 0.11 -27.05
N GLN A 196 -19.14 1.09 -26.22
CA GLN A 196 -20.50 1.62 -26.23
C GLN A 196 -20.66 2.70 -27.31
N PRO A 197 -21.87 2.85 -27.92
CA PRO A 197 -22.14 3.96 -28.84
C PRO A 197 -21.98 5.30 -28.10
N VAL A 198 -21.54 6.33 -28.86
CA VAL A 198 -21.07 7.66 -28.40
C VAL A 198 -22.00 8.45 -27.46
N ASN A 199 -23.16 7.93 -27.09
CA ASN A 199 -24.17 8.61 -26.25
C ASN A 199 -24.00 8.42 -24.73
N THR A 200 -22.91 7.84 -24.24
CA THR A 200 -22.66 7.79 -22.80
C THR A 200 -21.94 9.06 -22.35
N GLN A 201 -22.55 9.80 -21.43
CA GLN A 201 -21.93 11.00 -20.78
C GLN A 201 -20.70 10.64 -19.93
N LEU A 202 -20.31 9.37 -19.85
CA LEU A 202 -19.18 8.89 -19.07
C LEU A 202 -17.90 8.93 -19.92
N ASN A 203 -16.91 9.71 -19.44
CA ASN A 203 -15.59 9.74 -20.05
C ASN A 203 -14.71 8.61 -19.47
N PRO A 204 -14.28 7.63 -20.31
CA PRO A 204 -13.45 6.50 -19.86
C PRO A 204 -12.13 6.92 -19.18
N GLU A 205 -11.58 8.07 -19.57
CA GLU A 205 -10.30 8.58 -19.04
C GLU A 205 -10.45 9.24 -17.67
N LYS A 206 -11.66 9.66 -17.32
CA LYS A 206 -11.99 10.27 -16.02
C LYS A 206 -12.48 9.28 -14.97
N LEU A 207 -12.45 7.98 -15.24
CA LEU A 207 -12.80 6.97 -14.24
C LEU A 207 -11.79 7.01 -13.09
N THR A 208 -12.22 7.58 -11.98
CA THR A 208 -11.53 7.52 -10.71
C THR A 208 -12.29 6.57 -9.79
N THR A 209 -11.61 5.90 -8.89
CA THR A 209 -12.27 5.30 -7.73
C THR A 209 -12.54 6.43 -6.76
N ALA A 210 -13.78 6.88 -6.63
CA ALA A 210 -14.16 7.62 -5.46
C ALA A 210 -13.99 6.68 -4.26
N ARG A 211 -13.14 7.00 -3.30
CA ARG A 211 -13.26 6.41 -1.98
C ARG A 211 -14.57 6.92 -1.42
N SER A 212 -15.48 6.01 -1.08
CA SER A 212 -16.61 6.35 -0.25
C SER A 212 -16.05 6.89 1.07
N GLU A 213 -16.29 8.15 1.34
CA GLU A 213 -16.14 8.75 2.67
C GLU A 213 -17.28 8.19 3.54
N GLU A 214 -17.19 6.91 3.91
CA GLU A 214 -18.02 6.34 4.96
C GLU A 214 -17.16 6.17 6.21
N HIS A 215 -17.47 7.02 7.15
CA HIS A 215 -16.97 7.04 8.52
C HIS A 215 -17.58 5.90 9.36
#